data_88b0bf12292a8e831c549849dd4f4603
#
_entry.id   88b0bf12292a8e831c549849dd4f4603
#
_cell.length_a   1.000
_cell.length_b   1.000
_cell.length_c   1.000
_cell.angle_alpha   90.00
_cell.angle_beta   90.00
_cell.angle_gamma   90.00
#
_symmetry.space_group_name_H-M   'P 1'
#
loop_
_entity.id
_entity.type
_entity.pdbx_description
1 polymer ?
#
loop_
_entity_poly.entity_id
_entity_poly.type
_entity_poly.pdbx_seq_one_letter_code
_entity_poly.pdbx_strand_id
1 'polypeptide(L)'
;MKWYPVELHTHTEHSDGDFTVSGLVEAARQRGFAAVALTDHNTASGLREFYPALEREGLIGVAGIEWTTYFGHMLVLGEQGYTDWRGVRPPDIDRAIAH
;
A
#
# COMPACT_ATOMS: atom_id res chain seq x y z
N MET A 1 -17.38 -1.48 -22.44
CA MET A 1 -16.71 -1.39 -21.12
C MET A 1 -15.28 -0.94 -21.32
N LYS A 2 -14.84 0.03 -20.55
CA LYS A 2 -13.44 0.46 -20.56
C LYS A 2 -12.69 -0.17 -19.40
N TRP A 3 -11.46 -0.57 -19.67
CA TRP A 3 -10.56 -1.09 -18.64
C TRP A 3 -9.48 -0.05 -18.36
N TYR A 4 -9.16 0.14 -17.08
CA TYR A 4 -8.12 1.05 -16.65
C TYR A 4 -7.06 0.27 -15.87
N PRO A 5 -5.77 0.46 -16.17
CA PRO A 5 -4.73 -0.22 -15.42
C PRO A 5 -4.61 0.35 -14.00
N VAL A 6 -4.48 -0.54 -13.02
CA VAL A 6 -4.34 -0.20 -11.61
C VAL A 6 -3.20 -1.01 -11.03
N GLU A 7 -2.31 -0.37 -10.25
CA GLU A 7 -1.26 -1.06 -9.54
C GLU A 7 -1.63 -1.18 -8.06
N LEU A 8 -1.79 -2.40 -7.57
CA LEU A 8 -2.28 -2.66 -6.22
C LEU A 8 -1.22 -3.17 -5.24
N HIS A 9 0.04 -3.26 -5.66
CA HIS A 9 1.10 -3.80 -4.80
C HIS A 9 2.39 -3.05 -5.03
N THR A 10 2.71 -2.10 -4.15
CA THR A 10 3.89 -1.26 -4.30
C THR A 10 4.60 -1.05 -2.97
N HIS A 11 5.89 -0.77 -3.04
CA HIS A 11 6.71 -0.49 -1.87
C HIS A 11 7.51 0.78 -2.09
N THR A 12 7.77 1.51 -1.01
CA THR A 12 8.57 2.73 -1.02
C THR A 12 9.71 2.63 -0.01
N GLU A 13 10.46 3.70 0.13
CA GLU A 13 11.53 3.80 1.12
C GLU A 13 11.03 3.67 2.56
N HIS A 14 9.72 3.76 2.79
CA HIS A 14 9.13 3.52 4.11
C HIS A 14 9.20 2.06 4.53
N SER A 15 9.43 1.15 3.59
CA SER A 15 9.73 -0.26 3.89
C SER A 15 10.97 -0.69 3.13
N ASP A 16 10.85 -1.41 2.02
CA ASP A 16 11.99 -1.98 1.31
C ASP A 16 12.08 -1.58 -0.16
N GLY A 17 11.31 -0.61 -0.59
CA GLY A 17 11.36 -0.12 -1.97
C GLY A 17 12.37 1.01 -2.12
N ASP A 18 12.72 1.31 -3.36
CA ASP A 18 13.67 2.36 -3.69
C ASP A 18 13.03 3.71 -3.99
N PHE A 19 11.72 3.72 -4.28
CA PHE A 19 11.02 4.96 -4.58
C PHE A 19 10.73 5.76 -3.32
N THR A 20 10.85 7.09 -3.43
CA THR A 20 10.12 7.95 -2.51
C THR A 20 8.62 7.82 -2.82
N VAL A 21 7.76 8.22 -1.90
CA VAL A 21 6.32 8.15 -2.15
C VAL A 21 5.93 9.02 -3.34
N SER A 22 6.46 10.25 -3.42
CA SER A 22 6.20 11.11 -4.57
C SER A 22 6.70 10.50 -5.87
N GLY A 23 7.89 9.88 -5.85
CA GLY A 23 8.46 9.23 -7.02
C GLY A 23 7.62 8.05 -7.50
N LEU A 24 7.07 7.27 -6.57
CA LEU A 24 6.19 6.17 -6.90
C LEU A 24 4.93 6.66 -7.62
N VAL A 25 4.27 7.68 -7.08
CA VAL A 25 3.04 8.22 -7.67
C VAL A 25 3.32 8.81 -9.05
N GLU A 26 4.43 9.55 -9.19
CA GLU A 26 4.85 10.10 -10.46
C GLU A 26 5.12 9.01 -11.49
N ALA A 27 5.81 7.94 -11.09
CA ALA A 27 6.10 6.83 -11.98
C ALA A 27 4.82 6.12 -12.43
N ALA A 28 3.85 5.96 -11.51
CA ALA A 28 2.57 5.35 -11.84
C ALA A 28 1.83 6.18 -12.89
N ARG A 29 1.82 7.51 -12.72
CA ARG A 29 1.20 8.39 -13.69
C ARG A 29 1.87 8.30 -15.06
N GLN A 30 3.20 8.33 -15.08
CA GLN A 30 3.96 8.26 -16.33
C GLN A 30 3.74 6.96 -17.09
N ARG A 31 3.49 5.87 -16.37
CA ARG A 31 3.22 4.56 -16.96
C ARG A 31 1.75 4.37 -17.35
N GLY A 32 0.92 5.37 -17.12
CA GLY A 32 -0.48 5.33 -17.55
C GLY A 32 -1.42 4.63 -16.60
N PHE A 33 -1.03 4.38 -15.34
CA PHE A 33 -1.95 3.82 -14.36
C PHE A 33 -3.03 4.84 -13.97
N ALA A 34 -4.24 4.37 -13.80
CA ALA A 34 -5.36 5.19 -13.35
C ALA A 34 -5.40 5.29 -11.82
N ALA A 35 -4.88 4.30 -11.13
CA ALA A 35 -4.85 4.25 -9.68
C ALA A 35 -3.61 3.49 -9.21
N VAL A 36 -3.19 3.77 -7.99
CA VAL A 36 -2.05 3.11 -7.36
C VAL A 36 -2.35 2.88 -5.88
N ALA A 37 -1.98 1.72 -5.37
CA ALA A 37 -2.06 1.43 -3.94
C ALA A 37 -0.67 1.55 -3.32
N LEU A 38 -0.60 2.14 -2.14
CA LEU A 38 0.62 2.16 -1.33
C LEU A 38 0.52 1.04 -0.32
N THR A 39 1.40 0.04 -0.42
CA THR A 39 1.32 -1.17 0.39
C THR A 39 2.68 -1.54 0.99
N ASP A 40 3.29 -0.59 1.71
CA ASP A 40 4.57 -0.85 2.38
C ASP A 40 4.43 -1.95 3.44
N HIS A 41 5.53 -2.66 3.70
CA HIS A 41 5.54 -3.74 4.69
C HIS A 41 5.26 -3.20 6.09
N ASN A 42 4.17 -3.66 6.69
CA ASN A 42 3.81 -3.42 8.11
C ASN A 42 3.89 -1.95 8.55
N THR A 43 3.69 -1.01 7.63
CA THR A 43 3.70 0.42 7.97
C THR A 43 2.73 1.21 7.09
N ALA A 44 2.14 2.22 7.67
CA ALA A 44 1.32 3.19 6.96
C ALA A 44 1.97 4.58 6.97
N SER A 45 3.26 4.67 7.33
CA SER A 45 3.93 5.97 7.51
C SER A 45 4.01 6.79 6.23
N GLY A 46 3.97 6.14 5.06
CA GLY A 46 4.01 6.84 3.77
C GLY A 46 2.73 7.54 3.39
N LEU A 47 1.61 7.27 4.06
CA LEU A 47 0.32 7.84 3.68
C LEU A 47 0.31 9.37 3.78
N ARG A 48 1.06 9.93 4.73
CA ARG A 48 1.15 11.37 4.90
C ARG A 48 1.67 12.08 3.64
N GLU A 49 2.57 11.45 2.92
CA GLU A 49 3.11 11.95 1.66
C GLU A 49 2.29 11.51 0.46
N PHE A 50 1.58 10.39 0.59
CA PHE A 50 0.85 9.75 -0.49
C PHE A 50 -0.31 10.61 -0.99
N TYR A 51 -1.15 11.08 -0.08
CA TYR A 51 -2.34 11.85 -0.47
C TYR A 51 -2.00 13.16 -1.20
N PRO A 52 -1.04 13.97 -0.71
CA PRO A 52 -0.66 15.17 -1.48
C PRO A 52 -0.08 14.84 -2.86
N ALA A 53 0.68 13.75 -2.98
CA ALA A 53 1.24 13.34 -4.25
C ALA A 53 0.15 12.92 -5.24
N LEU A 54 -0.85 12.17 -4.77
CA LEU A 54 -1.99 11.77 -5.60
C LEU A 54 -2.74 12.99 -6.13
N GLU A 55 -2.97 13.97 -5.27
CA GLU A 55 -3.68 15.18 -5.67
C GLU A 55 -2.89 15.94 -6.73
N ARG A 56 -1.58 16.08 -6.53
CA ARG A 56 -0.71 16.77 -7.48
C ARG A 56 -0.69 16.09 -8.85
N GLU A 57 -0.68 14.76 -8.88
CA GLU A 57 -0.60 14.00 -10.12
C GLU A 57 -1.96 13.61 -10.71
N GLY A 58 -3.03 13.87 -9.99
CA GLY A 58 -4.38 13.56 -10.47
C GLY A 58 -4.69 12.07 -10.52
N LEU A 59 -4.12 11.28 -9.60
CA LEU A 59 -4.33 9.84 -9.54
C LEU A 59 -5.25 9.46 -8.38
N ILE A 60 -5.97 8.36 -8.59
CA ILE A 60 -6.73 7.71 -7.52
C ILE A 60 -5.75 6.86 -6.71
N GLY A 61 -5.83 6.95 -5.40
CA GLY A 61 -4.97 6.16 -4.52
C GLY A 61 -5.76 5.26 -3.61
N VAL A 62 -5.15 4.12 -3.28
CA VAL A 62 -5.69 3.19 -2.31
C VAL A 62 -4.66 3.04 -1.20
N ALA A 63 -5.05 3.39 0.03
CA ALA A 63 -4.20 3.20 1.20
C ALA A 63 -4.19 1.72 1.58
N GLY A 64 -3.03 1.20 1.94
CA GLY A 64 -2.93 -0.18 2.36
C GLY A 64 -1.59 -0.47 3.00
N ILE A 65 -1.42 -1.71 3.38
CA ILE A 65 -0.14 -2.26 3.85
C ILE A 65 0.01 -3.66 3.31
N GLU A 66 1.25 -4.12 3.23
CA GLU A 66 1.51 -5.55 3.05
C GLU A 66 1.82 -6.12 4.43
N TRP A 67 0.85 -6.84 4.98
CA TRP A 67 1.01 -7.51 6.27
C TRP A 67 2.00 -8.66 6.12
N THR A 68 3.17 -8.50 6.72
CA THR A 68 4.27 -9.44 6.62
C THR A 68 4.46 -10.15 7.94
N THR A 69 4.40 -11.48 7.94
CA THR A 69 4.59 -12.32 9.12
C THR A 69 5.62 -13.40 8.83
N TYR A 70 5.99 -14.17 9.83
CA TYR A 70 6.86 -15.32 9.63
C TYR A 70 6.22 -16.40 8.75
N PHE A 71 4.91 -16.35 8.55
CA PHE A 71 4.15 -17.39 7.86
C PHE A 71 3.68 -16.97 6.48
N GLY A 72 3.96 -15.75 6.07
CA GLY A 72 3.60 -15.26 4.75
C GLY A 72 3.21 -13.79 4.75
N HIS A 73 2.70 -13.36 3.61
CA HIS A 73 2.36 -11.96 3.36
C HIS A 73 0.91 -11.86 2.92
N MET A 74 0.25 -10.76 3.30
CA MET A 74 -1.10 -10.49 2.85
C MET A 74 -1.26 -8.99 2.60
N LEU A 75 -1.84 -8.63 1.46
CA LEU A 75 -2.17 -7.24 1.18
C LEU A 75 -3.47 -6.89 1.91
N VAL A 76 -3.44 -5.78 2.63
CA VAL A 76 -4.62 -5.24 3.30
C VAL A 76 -4.86 -3.87 2.69
N LEU A 77 -5.90 -3.74 1.88
CA LEU A 77 -6.22 -2.51 1.19
C LEU A 77 -7.30 -1.74 1.95
N GLY A 78 -7.20 -0.42 1.91
CA GLY A 78 -8.09 0.45 2.66
C GLY A 78 -7.63 0.75 4.07
N GLU A 79 -6.47 0.20 4.49
CA GLU A 79 -5.93 0.41 5.83
C GLU A 79 -5.25 1.76 5.90
N GLN A 80 -5.76 2.66 6.73
CA GLN A 80 -5.22 4.00 6.88
C GLN A 80 -4.43 4.20 8.18
N GLY A 81 -4.49 3.23 9.07
CA GLY A 81 -3.71 3.22 10.30
C GLY A 81 -2.79 2.02 10.35
N TYR A 82 -2.03 1.91 11.41
CA TYR A 82 -1.12 0.78 11.58
C TYR A 82 -1.63 -0.14 12.68
N THR A 83 -1.76 -1.42 12.32
CA THR A 83 -2.02 -2.48 13.30
C THR A 83 -0.81 -3.41 13.28
N ASP A 84 -0.25 -3.68 14.44
CA ASP A 84 0.93 -4.54 14.52
C ASP A 84 0.50 -6.01 14.50
N TRP A 85 0.62 -6.62 13.33
CA TRP A 85 0.23 -8.00 13.10
C TRP A 85 1.42 -8.96 13.00
N ARG A 86 2.64 -8.47 13.29
CA ARG A 86 3.85 -9.25 13.04
C ARG A 86 3.93 -10.53 13.84
N GLY A 87 3.36 -10.53 15.04
CA GLY A 87 3.37 -11.71 15.90
C GLY A 87 2.20 -12.66 15.71
N VAL A 88 1.30 -12.38 14.77
CA VAL A 88 0.11 -13.22 14.58
C VAL A 88 0.51 -14.54 13.91
N ARG A 89 0.05 -15.65 14.47
CA ARG A 89 0.29 -16.99 13.95
C ARG A 89 -0.93 -17.47 13.15
N PRO A 90 -0.75 -18.48 12.27
CA PRO A 90 -1.86 -18.94 11.42
C PRO A 90 -3.19 -19.20 12.15
N PRO A 91 -3.22 -19.79 13.35
CA PRO A 91 -4.48 -19.99 14.06
C PRO A 91 -5.18 -18.70 14.46
N ASP A 92 -4.46 -17.58 14.50
CA ASP A 92 -4.98 -16.29 14.96
C ASP A 92 -5.33 -15.35 13.80
N ILE A 93 -5.12 -15.77 12.55
CA ILE A 93 -5.29 -14.90 11.39
C ILE A 93 -6.72 -14.39 11.25
N ASP A 94 -7.70 -15.26 11.41
CA ASP A 94 -9.11 -14.86 11.29
C ASP A 94 -9.47 -13.77 12.30
N ARG A 95 -8.93 -13.87 13.49
CA ARG A 95 -9.17 -12.89 14.55
C ARG A 95 -8.51 -11.55 14.20
N ALA A 96 -7.28 -11.59 13.65
CA ALA A 96 -6.58 -10.38 13.25
C ALA A 96 -7.30 -9.68 12.10
N ILE A 97 -7.82 -10.44 11.15
CA ILE A 97 -8.56 -9.88 10.01
C ILE A 97 -9.86 -9.24 10.46
N ALA A 98 -10.52 -9.80 11.46
CA ALA A 98 -11.76 -9.27 11.98
C ALA A 98 -11.58 -7.99 12.81
N HIS A 99 -10.35 -7.69 13.20
CA HIS A 99 -10.02 -6.50 13.98
C HIS A 99 -10.21 -5.25 13.13
#